data_b179c0e64c865810459d756fd0b43b29
#
_entry.id   b179c0e64c865810459d756fd0b43b29
#
_cell.length_a   1.000
_cell.length_b   1.000
_cell.length_c   1.000
_cell.angle_alpha   90.00
_cell.angle_beta   90.00
_cell.angle_gamma   90.00
#
_symmetry.space_group_name_H-M   'P 1'
#
loop_
_entity.id
_entity.type
_entity.pdbx_description
1 polymer ?
#
loop_
_entity_poly.entity_id
_entity_poly.type
_entity_poly.pdbx_seq_one_letter_code
_entity_poly.pdbx_strand_id
1 'polypeptide(L)'
;MTTATTETDRNRAAVEEMYGAAKCGDIDKFFSFISADVTVEEPAFLPYGGTYEGLEGLQKWFGDLASKFDLSGVDFERFVADGEDFCVIGQIPLAAGADVVSFIERGVIRDGKVVHLRIYIYDPASLLEVR
;
A
#
# COMPACT_ATOMS: atom_id res chain seq x y z
N MET A 1 6.22 33.95 11.68
CA MET A 1 5.19 33.65 10.68
C MET A 1 4.94 32.16 10.60
N THR A 2 3.68 31.76 10.69
CA THR A 2 3.32 30.37 10.59
C THR A 2 3.13 30.00 9.13
N THR A 3 3.82 28.96 8.68
CA THR A 3 3.62 28.45 7.33
C THR A 3 2.40 27.54 7.33
N ALA A 4 1.44 27.81 6.47
CA ALA A 4 0.27 26.95 6.33
C ALA A 4 0.69 25.57 5.79
N THR A 5 0.12 24.51 6.35
CA THR A 5 0.30 23.15 5.85
C THR A 5 -0.37 23.04 4.49
N THR A 6 0.39 22.63 3.49
CA THR A 6 -0.13 22.49 2.13
C THR A 6 -0.95 21.20 2.01
N GLU A 7 -1.76 21.10 0.96
CA GLU A 7 -2.47 19.88 0.61
C GLU A 7 -1.49 18.70 0.48
N THR A 8 -0.37 18.93 -0.20
CA THR A 8 0.67 17.91 -0.37
C THR A 8 1.19 17.43 0.98
N ASP A 9 1.48 18.36 1.91
CA ASP A 9 1.99 17.98 3.23
C ASP A 9 0.96 17.19 4.03
N ARG A 10 -0.31 17.61 3.99
CA ARG A 10 -1.39 16.90 4.69
C ARG A 10 -1.57 15.49 4.11
N ASN A 11 -1.55 15.37 2.80
CA ASN A 11 -1.73 14.09 2.13
C ASN A 11 -0.57 13.15 2.42
N ARG A 12 0.67 13.65 2.39
CA ARG A 12 1.84 12.84 2.72
C ARG A 12 1.76 12.34 4.16
N ALA A 13 1.40 13.22 5.10
CA ALA A 13 1.27 12.83 6.51
C ALA A 13 0.19 11.75 6.70
N ALA A 14 -0.95 11.88 6.02
CA ALA A 14 -2.02 10.89 6.08
C ALA A 14 -1.56 9.54 5.52
N VAL A 15 -0.84 9.55 4.41
CA VAL A 15 -0.30 8.33 3.78
C VAL A 15 0.70 7.65 4.72
N GLU A 16 1.62 8.41 5.31
CA GLU A 16 2.59 7.87 6.26
C GLU A 16 1.89 7.22 7.46
N GLU A 17 0.85 7.85 7.97
CA GLU A 17 0.09 7.33 9.10
C GLU A 17 -0.67 6.05 8.73
N MET A 18 -1.26 6.02 7.54
CA MET A 18 -1.98 4.86 7.03
C MET A 18 -1.05 3.64 6.90
N TYR A 19 0.09 3.80 6.25
CA TYR A 19 1.03 2.69 6.05
C TYR A 19 1.67 2.27 7.38
N GLY A 20 1.93 3.21 8.28
CA GLY A 20 2.40 2.90 9.63
C GLY A 20 1.41 2.04 10.39
N ALA A 21 0.12 2.31 10.24
CA ALA A 21 -0.94 1.50 10.87
C ALA A 21 -0.93 0.06 10.33
N ALA A 22 -0.77 -0.12 9.01
CA ALA A 22 -0.66 -1.45 8.41
C ALA A 22 0.52 -2.23 8.98
N LYS A 23 1.67 -1.58 9.11
CA LYS A 23 2.88 -2.21 9.67
C LYS A 23 2.70 -2.62 11.12
N CYS A 24 2.02 -1.79 11.91
CA CYS A 24 1.77 -2.07 13.33
C CYS A 24 0.66 -3.08 13.57
N GLY A 25 -0.09 -3.46 12.55
CA GLY A 25 -1.22 -4.37 12.70
C GLY A 25 -2.51 -3.69 13.14
N ASP A 26 -2.57 -2.36 13.09
CA ASP A 26 -3.79 -1.60 13.39
C ASP A 26 -4.66 -1.53 12.12
N ILE A 27 -5.36 -2.61 11.85
CA ILE A 27 -6.09 -2.82 10.60
C ILE A 27 -7.25 -1.84 10.45
N ASP A 28 -7.97 -1.59 11.55
CA ASP A 28 -9.10 -0.66 11.52
C ASP A 28 -8.63 0.76 11.17
N LYS A 29 -7.52 1.18 11.73
CA LYS A 29 -6.94 2.49 11.43
C LYS A 29 -6.50 2.55 9.96
N PHE A 30 -5.84 1.49 9.46
CA PHE A 30 -5.45 1.42 8.05
C PHE A 30 -6.67 1.59 7.13
N PHE A 31 -7.73 0.83 7.37
CA PHE A 31 -8.93 0.91 6.54
C PHE A 31 -9.63 2.26 6.66
N SER A 32 -9.49 2.94 7.80
CA SER A 32 -10.14 4.25 8.00
C SER A 32 -9.65 5.32 7.04
N PHE A 33 -8.46 5.14 6.46
CA PHE A 33 -7.88 6.07 5.48
C PHE A 33 -8.31 5.77 4.04
N ILE A 34 -9.11 4.73 3.81
CA ILE A 34 -9.39 4.24 2.46
C ILE A 34 -10.86 4.42 2.14
N SER A 35 -11.13 4.92 0.93
CA SER A 35 -12.49 5.15 0.45
C SER A 35 -13.24 3.84 0.23
N ALA A 36 -14.54 3.85 0.48
CA ALA A 36 -15.41 2.72 0.17
C ALA A 36 -15.43 2.39 -1.35
N ASP A 37 -15.03 3.34 -2.19
CA ASP A 37 -15.01 3.18 -3.65
C ASP A 37 -13.59 2.90 -4.17
N VAL A 38 -12.69 2.48 -3.32
CA VAL A 38 -11.29 2.26 -3.68
C VAL A 38 -11.13 1.20 -4.77
N THR A 39 -10.16 1.41 -5.64
CA THR A 39 -9.71 0.42 -6.61
C THR A 39 -8.24 0.12 -6.33
N VAL A 40 -7.89 -1.16 -6.17
CA VAL A 40 -6.51 -1.62 -5.99
C VAL A 40 -6.14 -2.51 -7.15
N GLU A 41 -5.00 -2.22 -7.79
CA GLU A 41 -4.52 -3.00 -8.93
C GLU A 41 -3.19 -3.66 -8.58
N GLU A 42 -3.16 -4.99 -8.62
CA GLU A 42 -1.94 -5.78 -8.52
C GLU A 42 -1.55 -6.23 -9.93
N PRO A 43 -0.24 -6.44 -10.19
CA PRO A 43 0.18 -6.95 -11.50
C PRO A 43 -0.57 -8.24 -11.86
N ALA A 44 -1.16 -8.26 -13.06
CA ALA A 44 -2.05 -9.34 -13.47
C ALA A 44 -1.35 -10.70 -13.56
N PHE A 45 -0.02 -10.70 -13.75
CA PHE A 45 0.74 -11.95 -13.86
C PHE A 45 1.01 -12.64 -12.51
N LEU A 46 0.75 -11.96 -11.39
CA LEU A 46 0.94 -12.56 -10.07
C LEU A 46 -0.18 -13.55 -9.74
N PRO A 47 0.09 -14.58 -8.91
CA PRO A 47 -0.97 -15.50 -8.47
C PRO A 47 -2.16 -14.80 -7.83
N TYR A 48 -1.93 -13.68 -7.14
CA TYR A 48 -2.97 -12.86 -6.51
C TYR A 48 -3.21 -11.56 -7.29
N GLY A 49 -2.85 -11.54 -8.58
CA GLY A 49 -2.96 -10.34 -9.40
C GLY A 49 -4.37 -10.01 -9.80
N GLY A 50 -4.54 -8.81 -10.36
CA GLY A 50 -5.81 -8.33 -10.85
C GLY A 50 -6.30 -7.11 -10.11
N THR A 51 -7.59 -6.79 -10.29
CA THR A 51 -8.20 -5.60 -9.73
C THR A 51 -9.14 -5.97 -8.58
N TYR A 52 -8.98 -5.24 -7.47
CA TYR A 52 -9.82 -5.39 -6.28
C TYR A 52 -10.61 -4.09 -6.11
N GLU A 53 -11.92 -4.20 -5.97
CA GLU A 53 -12.80 -3.02 -5.93
C GLU A 53 -13.61 -2.97 -4.64
N GLY A 54 -13.72 -1.75 -4.08
CA GLY A 54 -14.54 -1.47 -2.91
C GLY A 54 -13.98 -2.05 -1.64
N LEU A 55 -14.76 -1.98 -0.56
CA LEU A 55 -14.33 -2.49 0.75
C LEU A 55 -14.14 -4.01 0.75
N GLU A 56 -15.01 -4.74 0.08
CA GLU A 56 -14.88 -6.20 -0.05
C GLU A 56 -13.59 -6.57 -0.76
N GLY A 57 -13.30 -5.89 -1.88
CA GLY A 57 -12.06 -6.09 -2.62
C GLY A 57 -10.83 -5.72 -1.79
N LEU A 58 -10.92 -4.62 -1.04
CA LEU A 58 -9.84 -4.18 -0.16
C LEU A 58 -9.52 -5.21 0.91
N GLN A 59 -10.55 -5.77 1.54
CA GLN A 59 -10.39 -6.79 2.58
C GLN A 59 -9.73 -8.05 2.00
N LYS A 60 -10.17 -8.46 0.81
CA LYS A 60 -9.58 -9.62 0.13
C LYS A 60 -8.12 -9.37 -0.22
N TRP A 61 -7.81 -8.20 -0.79
CA TRP A 61 -6.44 -7.83 -1.14
C TRP A 61 -5.53 -7.83 0.09
N PHE A 62 -5.99 -7.21 1.17
CA PHE A 62 -5.20 -7.15 2.40
C PHE A 62 -4.96 -8.54 2.98
N GLY A 63 -5.98 -9.40 2.95
CA GLY A 63 -5.85 -10.79 3.39
C GLY A 63 -4.85 -11.58 2.55
N ASP A 64 -4.87 -11.37 1.23
CA ASP A 64 -3.91 -12.00 0.33
C ASP A 64 -2.49 -11.53 0.63
N LEU A 65 -2.30 -10.24 0.87
CA LEU A 65 -0.99 -9.70 1.25
C LEU A 65 -0.51 -10.30 2.58
N ALA A 66 -1.37 -10.33 3.58
CA ALA A 66 -1.02 -10.83 4.90
C ALA A 66 -0.65 -12.31 4.88
N SER A 67 -1.20 -13.09 3.94
CA SER A 67 -0.86 -14.50 3.80
C SER A 67 0.47 -14.74 3.09
N LYS A 68 0.92 -13.79 2.27
CA LYS A 68 2.13 -13.96 1.45
C LYS A 68 3.34 -13.21 1.99
N PHE A 69 3.12 -12.12 2.72
CA PHE A 69 4.17 -11.24 3.18
C PHE A 69 4.14 -11.08 4.69
N ASP A 70 5.31 -10.80 5.26
CA ASP A 70 5.42 -10.37 6.65
C ASP A 70 5.26 -8.85 6.69
N LEU A 71 4.05 -8.39 6.93
CA LEU A 71 3.74 -6.96 6.94
C LEU A 71 4.49 -6.22 8.05
N SER A 72 4.75 -6.88 9.18
CA SER A 72 5.48 -6.26 10.28
C SER A 72 6.95 -5.98 9.94
N GLY A 73 7.48 -6.70 8.97
CA GLY A 73 8.86 -6.55 8.51
C GLY A 73 9.03 -5.57 7.35
N VAL A 74 7.96 -4.92 6.89
CA VAL A 74 8.06 -3.98 5.77
C VAL A 74 8.95 -2.80 6.15
N ASP A 75 9.79 -2.40 5.20
CA ASP A 75 10.65 -1.21 5.33
C ASP A 75 10.16 -0.17 4.31
N PHE A 76 9.59 0.92 4.81
CA PHE A 76 9.18 2.03 3.97
C PHE A 76 10.37 2.96 3.78
N GLU A 77 10.99 2.86 2.62
CA GLU A 77 12.18 3.62 2.28
C GLU A 77 11.83 5.11 2.07
N ARG A 78 10.69 5.37 1.43
CA ARG A 78 10.33 6.74 1.10
C ARG A 78 8.83 6.89 0.82
N PHE A 79 8.30 8.02 1.27
CA PHE A 79 6.96 8.49 0.91
C PHE A 79 7.11 9.76 0.07
N VAL A 80 6.53 9.75 -1.12
CA VAL A 80 6.57 10.88 -2.05
C VAL A 80 5.15 11.31 -2.34
N ALA A 81 4.88 12.62 -2.28
CA ALA A 81 3.55 13.14 -2.55
C ALA A 81 3.64 14.43 -3.37
N ASP A 82 2.65 14.63 -4.22
CA ASP A 82 2.45 15.85 -4.99
C ASP A 82 0.95 16.03 -5.21
N GLY A 83 0.34 16.97 -4.46
CA GLY A 83 -1.11 17.13 -4.49
C GLY A 83 -1.81 15.88 -3.99
N GLU A 84 -2.67 15.32 -4.83
CA GLU A 84 -3.41 14.09 -4.55
C GLU A 84 -2.63 12.82 -4.88
N ASP A 85 -1.55 12.92 -5.64
CA ASP A 85 -0.77 11.77 -6.06
C ASP A 85 0.30 11.44 -5.03
N PHE A 86 0.51 10.14 -4.79
CA PHE A 86 1.59 9.71 -3.91
C PHE A 86 2.21 8.40 -4.39
N CYS A 87 3.44 8.16 -3.93
CA CYS A 87 4.13 6.89 -4.10
C CYS A 87 4.74 6.48 -2.77
N VAL A 88 4.65 5.19 -2.46
CA VAL A 88 5.32 4.57 -1.33
C VAL A 88 6.35 3.61 -1.89
N ILE A 89 7.60 3.84 -1.56
CA ILE A 89 8.71 3.01 -2.03
C ILE A 89 9.19 2.19 -0.85
N GLY A 90 9.28 0.89 -1.03
CA GLY A 90 9.67 0.05 0.09
C GLY A 90 10.09 -1.35 -0.29
N GLN A 91 10.36 -2.13 0.74
CA GLN A 91 10.77 -3.52 0.66
C GLN A 91 10.00 -4.30 1.69
N ILE A 92 9.57 -5.50 1.32
CA ILE A 92 8.76 -6.33 2.22
C ILE A 92 9.23 -7.78 2.16
N PRO A 93 9.46 -8.42 3.32
CA PRO A 93 9.85 -9.83 3.34
C PRO A 93 8.66 -10.72 3.02
N LEU A 94 8.93 -11.86 2.38
CA LEU A 94 7.94 -12.92 2.26
C LEU A 94 7.68 -13.52 3.64
N ALA A 95 6.45 -14.00 3.85
CA ALA A 95 6.07 -14.66 5.10
C ALA A 95 6.89 -15.95 5.32
N ALA A 96 7.25 -16.64 4.22
CA ALA A 96 8.06 -17.85 4.26
C ALA A 96 9.35 -17.62 3.47
N GLY A 97 10.48 -18.00 4.05
CA GLY A 97 11.78 -17.86 3.39
C GLY A 97 12.49 -16.56 3.72
N ALA A 98 13.57 -16.30 3.00
CA ALA A 98 14.47 -15.17 3.27
C ALA A 98 14.37 -14.06 2.21
N ASP A 99 13.51 -14.24 1.21
CA ASP A 99 13.43 -13.28 0.12
C ASP A 99 12.71 -12.00 0.53
N VAL A 100 13.20 -10.89 -0.02
CA VAL A 100 12.62 -9.56 0.19
C VAL A 100 12.22 -9.02 -1.18
N VAL A 101 11.03 -8.45 -1.25
CA VAL A 101 10.48 -7.91 -2.50
C VAL A 101 10.48 -6.39 -2.44
N SER A 102 11.06 -5.77 -3.45
CA SER A 102 11.04 -4.31 -3.60
C SER A 102 9.80 -3.90 -4.40
N PHE A 103 9.10 -2.90 -3.90
CA PHE A 103 7.85 -2.47 -4.50
C PHE A 103 7.69 -0.96 -4.50
N ILE A 104 6.81 -0.48 -5.37
CA ILE A 104 6.28 0.87 -5.32
C ILE A 104 4.76 0.75 -5.36
N GLU A 105 4.08 1.41 -4.42
CA GLU A 105 2.64 1.59 -4.51
C GLU A 105 2.37 3.03 -4.91
N ARG A 106 1.77 3.19 -6.07
CA ARG A 106 1.32 4.50 -6.53
C ARG A 106 -0.15 4.65 -6.20
N GLY A 107 -0.50 5.78 -5.60
CA GLY A 107 -1.88 5.98 -5.18
C GLY A 107 -2.40 7.38 -5.42
N VAL A 108 -3.70 7.53 -5.21
CA VAL A 108 -4.40 8.82 -5.22
C VAL A 108 -5.16 8.94 -3.91
N ILE A 109 -4.94 10.06 -3.20
CA ILE A 109 -5.66 10.37 -1.97
C ILE A 109 -6.47 11.65 -2.22
N ARG A 110 -7.77 11.61 -1.89
CA ARG A 110 -8.70 12.71 -2.13
C ARG A 110 -9.57 12.90 -0.90
N ASP A 111 -9.63 14.13 -0.39
CA ASP A 111 -10.39 14.46 0.81
C ASP A 111 -10.04 13.55 1.99
N GLY A 112 -8.74 13.25 2.14
CA GLY A 112 -8.23 12.42 3.24
C GLY A 112 -8.46 10.93 3.08
N LYS A 113 -8.96 10.47 1.93
CA LYS A 113 -9.22 9.05 1.66
C LYS A 113 -8.50 8.59 0.40
N VAL A 114 -7.87 7.43 0.50
CA VAL A 114 -7.25 6.80 -0.67
C VAL A 114 -8.33 6.22 -1.55
N VAL A 115 -8.32 6.60 -2.82
CA VAL A 115 -9.33 6.16 -3.81
C VAL A 115 -8.76 5.20 -4.84
N HIS A 116 -7.44 5.12 -4.95
CA HIS A 116 -6.78 4.25 -5.93
C HIS A 116 -5.39 3.86 -5.45
N LEU A 117 -5.04 2.60 -5.65
CA LEU A 117 -3.70 2.07 -5.42
C LEU A 117 -3.31 1.19 -6.61
N ARG A 118 -2.07 1.33 -7.07
CA ARG A 118 -1.50 0.46 -8.09
C ARG A 118 -0.12 0.05 -7.65
N ILE A 119 0.12 -1.26 -7.64
CA ILE A 119 1.35 -1.84 -7.12
C ILE A 119 2.30 -2.19 -8.26
N TYR A 120 3.57 -1.82 -8.10
CA TYR A 120 4.66 -2.14 -9.03
C TYR A 120 5.70 -2.96 -8.28
N ILE A 121 6.11 -4.06 -8.86
CA ILE A 121 7.09 -4.98 -8.27
C ILE A 121 8.36 -4.95 -9.13
N TYR A 122 9.50 -4.71 -8.49
CA TYR A 122 10.77 -4.63 -9.22
C TYR A 122 11.20 -5.98 -9.76
N ASP A 123 11.23 -7.01 -8.89
CA ASP A 123 11.59 -8.37 -9.27
C ASP A 123 10.55 -9.35 -8.75
N PRO A 124 9.67 -9.86 -9.61
CA PRO A 124 8.60 -10.75 -9.17
C PRO A 124 9.00 -12.23 -9.08
N ALA A 125 10.26 -12.60 -9.35
CA ALA A 125 10.66 -14.00 -9.45
C ALA A 125 10.24 -14.84 -8.24
N SER A 126 10.50 -14.34 -7.02
CA SER A 126 10.15 -15.07 -5.80
C SER A 126 8.64 -15.17 -5.59
N LEU A 127 7.88 -14.20 -6.07
CA LEU A 127 6.41 -14.21 -5.98
C LEU A 127 5.80 -15.23 -6.94
N LEU A 128 6.43 -15.47 -8.07
CA LEU A 128 5.94 -16.43 -9.07
C LEU A 128 6.16 -17.87 -8.61
N GLU A 129 7.08 -18.08 -7.69
CA GLU A 129 7.38 -19.40 -7.12
C GLU A 129 6.49 -19.73 -5.91
N VAL A 130 5.81 -18.75 -5.34
CA VAL A 130 4.93 -18.93 -4.18
C VAL A 130 3.62 -19.56 -4.65
N ARG A 131 3.32 -20.74 -4.16
CA ARG A 131 2.13 -21.49 -4.51
C ARG A 131 1.10 -21.45 -3.37
#